data_6ccf20d276cfc080763584abb1377a49
#
_entry.id   6ccf20d276cfc080763584abb1377a49
#
_cell.length_a   1.000
_cell.length_b   1.000
_cell.length_c   1.000
_cell.angle_alpha   90.00
_cell.angle_beta   90.00
_cell.angle_gamma   90.00
#
_symmetry.space_group_name_H-M   'P 1'
#
loop_
_entity.id
_entity.type
_entity.pdbx_description
1 polymer ?
#
loop_
_entity_poly.entity_id
_entity_poly.type
_entity_poly.pdbx_seq_one_letter_code
_entity_poly.pdbx_strand_id
1 'polypeptide(L)'
;MTTSRLTRRTLLTGAAQLAAASALPGNLAFTQQQSAPDSSNPAQQPNTGSGRAAWMQDPRFAWGVMTHYLADWQARVNKLEMNVDQWNKMVDGFDVEGMVKRLEQVGAGHYQISIGQNSGYYAAPNAVYDKIVGIVPSKCSHRDLIADFAGPLSKRGIKLMVYLPSGAPGQDHTACAALEWLNGPYANRNFQRKWEQIVAEWSRQWGSNVSGWWFDGCYFANSMYRAPGSPNFASFAAAARAGNPNSSVAFNPGVIYRLISITPDEDYIAGEIDHPDQASVHRGHDGLMDGTQIHMLSFLGTTWGMGTPRFTTDEVIAFTRKIRDYGGSVTWDVPVLLDGTISDPFMEQLTALGKAFPRTAA
;
A
#
# COMPACT_ATOMS: atom_id res chain seq x y z
N MET A 1 30.69 71.31 37.33
CA MET A 1 29.84 72.18 36.48
C MET A 1 29.26 71.25 35.34
N THR A 2 28.01 71.38 35.14
CA THR A 2 27.11 70.86 34.09
C THR A 2 26.70 69.41 34.17
N THR A 3 25.56 69.26 34.73
CA THR A 3 24.65 68.12 34.76
C THR A 3 24.03 67.87 33.41
N SER A 4 23.94 66.58 33.00
CA SER A 4 23.04 66.11 31.95
C SER A 4 22.22 64.98 32.44
N ARG A 5 20.91 65.19 32.40
CA ARG A 5 19.88 64.24 32.82
C ARG A 5 19.72 63.15 31.75
N LEU A 6 19.70 61.82 32.14
CA LEU A 6 19.27 60.71 31.34
C LEU A 6 17.90 60.23 31.83
N THR A 7 16.96 60.29 30.93
CA THR A 7 15.58 59.83 31.08
C THR A 7 15.53 58.30 31.08
N ARG A 8 14.85 57.74 32.09
CA ARG A 8 14.51 56.32 32.19
C ARG A 8 13.48 55.97 31.13
N ARG A 9 13.81 55.02 30.24
CA ARG A 9 12.84 54.23 29.48
C ARG A 9 12.75 52.84 30.10
N THR A 10 11.57 52.52 30.52
CA THR A 10 11.13 51.25 31.09
C THR A 10 11.29 50.13 30.04
N LEU A 11 12.13 49.14 30.34
CA LEU A 11 12.18 47.85 29.59
C LEU A 11 11.26 46.86 30.28
N LEU A 12 10.16 46.54 29.62
CA LEU A 12 9.32 45.40 29.94
C LEU A 12 10.05 44.13 29.52
N THR A 13 10.50 43.38 30.50
CA THR A 13 10.99 42.02 30.30
C THR A 13 9.80 41.07 30.11
N GLY A 14 9.53 40.73 28.87
CA GLY A 14 8.69 39.58 28.51
C GLY A 14 9.54 38.33 28.56
N ALA A 15 9.28 37.46 29.55
CA ALA A 15 9.84 36.13 29.60
C ALA A 15 9.22 35.31 28.48
N ALA A 16 9.96 35.09 27.39
CA ALA A 16 9.63 34.10 26.39
C ALA A 16 10.07 32.75 26.94
N GLN A 17 9.09 31.92 27.33
CA GLN A 17 9.31 30.50 27.53
C GLN A 17 9.69 29.90 26.17
N LEU A 18 10.95 29.50 26.03
CA LEU A 18 11.37 28.59 24.99
C LEU A 18 10.75 27.21 25.29
N ALA A 19 9.63 26.91 24.68
CA ALA A 19 9.22 25.55 24.46
C ALA A 19 10.22 24.94 23.47
N ALA A 20 11.13 24.12 23.97
CA ALA A 20 11.96 23.27 23.16
C ALA A 20 11.04 22.25 22.44
N ALA A 21 10.59 22.61 21.25
CA ALA A 21 10.05 21.64 20.33
C ALA A 21 11.24 20.77 19.91
N SER A 22 11.32 19.57 20.49
CA SER A 22 12.16 18.49 20.00
C SER A 22 11.67 18.18 18.59
N ALA A 23 12.33 18.75 17.60
CA ALA A 23 12.18 18.39 16.21
C ALA A 23 12.58 16.90 16.08
N LEU A 24 11.63 16.05 15.95
CA LEU A 24 11.84 14.66 15.53
C LEU A 24 12.41 14.70 14.11
N PRO A 25 13.56 14.09 13.84
CA PRO A 25 14.11 14.07 12.49
C PRO A 25 13.24 13.16 11.61
N GLY A 26 12.73 13.73 10.55
CA GLY A 26 12.42 13.05 9.32
C GLY A 26 11.11 12.30 9.25
N ASN A 27 9.98 13.02 9.29
CA ASN A 27 8.91 12.69 8.37
C ASN A 27 9.41 13.07 6.95
N LEU A 28 10.05 12.13 6.26
CA LEU A 28 9.93 12.07 4.83
C LEU A 28 8.52 11.49 4.54
N ALA A 29 7.48 12.22 4.95
CA ALA A 29 6.30 12.27 4.15
C ALA A 29 6.82 12.71 2.78
N PHE A 30 6.76 11.83 1.78
CA PHE A 30 6.82 12.26 0.40
C PHE A 30 5.73 13.33 0.28
N THR A 31 6.13 14.59 0.33
CA THR A 31 5.26 15.68 -0.05
C THR A 31 4.92 15.36 -1.49
N GLN A 32 3.73 14.85 -1.71
CA GLN A 32 3.15 14.69 -3.01
C GLN A 32 3.17 16.05 -3.67
N GLN A 33 4.15 16.26 -4.53
CA GLN A 33 4.07 17.33 -5.49
C GLN A 33 2.99 16.89 -6.47
N GLN A 34 1.75 17.34 -6.22
CA GLN A 34 0.65 17.19 -7.15
C GLN A 34 1.08 17.86 -8.46
N SER A 35 1.70 17.09 -9.34
CA SER A 35 1.72 17.45 -10.74
C SER A 35 0.27 17.32 -11.21
N ALA A 36 -0.34 18.45 -11.61
CA ALA A 36 -1.63 18.42 -12.26
C ALA A 36 -1.63 17.33 -13.34
N PRO A 37 -2.70 16.52 -13.48
CA PRO A 37 -2.75 15.49 -14.51
C PRO A 37 -2.53 16.17 -15.86
N ASP A 38 -1.52 15.69 -16.57
CA ASP A 38 -1.22 16.15 -17.93
C ASP A 38 -2.44 15.88 -18.83
N SER A 39 -3.15 16.93 -19.19
CA SER A 39 -4.36 16.88 -20.01
C SER A 39 -4.07 16.54 -21.49
N SER A 40 -2.82 16.26 -21.86
CA SER A 40 -2.39 15.88 -23.22
C SER A 40 -2.38 14.36 -23.46
N ASN A 41 -3.18 13.59 -22.74
CA ASN A 41 -3.26 12.14 -22.91
C ASN A 41 -3.92 11.81 -24.27
N PRO A 42 -3.23 11.12 -25.22
CA PRO A 42 -3.91 10.60 -26.39
C PRO A 42 -5.01 9.66 -25.92
N ALA A 43 -6.20 9.76 -26.49
CA ALA A 43 -7.39 9.01 -26.12
C ALA A 43 -7.01 7.53 -25.85
N GLN A 44 -6.99 7.14 -24.57
CA GLN A 44 -6.75 5.75 -24.19
C GLN A 44 -7.87 4.91 -24.79
N GLN A 45 -7.51 3.87 -25.52
CA GLN A 45 -8.50 2.87 -25.92
C GLN A 45 -9.14 2.32 -24.65
N PRO A 46 -10.47 2.19 -24.60
CA PRO A 46 -11.14 1.70 -23.42
C PRO A 46 -10.55 0.32 -23.08
N ASN A 47 -10.15 0.15 -21.82
CA ASN A 47 -9.77 -1.14 -21.30
C ASN A 47 -11.00 -2.05 -21.43
N THR A 48 -10.91 -3.12 -22.22
CA THR A 48 -12.02 -4.08 -22.41
C THR A 48 -12.20 -4.97 -21.18
N GLY A 49 -11.69 -4.55 -20.02
CA GLY A 49 -11.74 -5.22 -18.73
C GLY A 49 -11.33 -6.69 -18.85
N SER A 50 -10.13 -7.02 -18.45
CA SER A 50 -9.59 -8.38 -18.60
C SER A 50 -10.41 -9.48 -17.86
N GLY A 51 -11.40 -9.06 -17.07
CA GLY A 51 -12.20 -9.94 -16.19
C GLY A 51 -11.45 -10.45 -14.95
N ARG A 52 -10.12 -10.22 -14.84
CA ARG A 52 -9.31 -10.72 -13.72
C ARG A 52 -9.73 -10.15 -12.38
N ALA A 53 -10.20 -8.91 -12.34
CA ALA A 53 -10.71 -8.24 -11.14
C ALA A 53 -12.24 -8.35 -10.97
N ALA A 54 -12.95 -9.09 -11.83
CA ALA A 54 -14.42 -9.23 -11.77
C ALA A 54 -14.91 -9.79 -10.43
N TRP A 55 -14.08 -10.58 -9.72
CA TRP A 55 -14.39 -11.06 -8.38
C TRP A 55 -14.66 -9.95 -7.36
N MET A 56 -14.14 -8.73 -7.56
CA MET A 56 -14.37 -7.57 -6.69
C MET A 56 -15.82 -7.04 -6.77
N GLN A 57 -16.56 -7.40 -7.82
CA GLN A 57 -17.98 -7.05 -7.95
C GLN A 57 -18.88 -7.96 -7.10
N ASP A 58 -18.43 -9.19 -6.83
CA ASP A 58 -19.15 -10.14 -6.00
C ASP A 58 -19.32 -9.58 -4.58
N PRO A 59 -20.55 -9.58 -4.01
CA PRO A 59 -20.81 -9.12 -2.64
C PRO A 59 -19.93 -9.76 -1.57
N ARG A 60 -19.47 -10.99 -1.80
CA ARG A 60 -18.53 -11.68 -0.88
C ARG A 60 -17.19 -10.96 -0.72
N PHE A 61 -16.81 -10.16 -1.70
CA PHE A 61 -15.55 -9.40 -1.73
C PHE A 61 -15.80 -7.88 -1.75
N ALA A 62 -16.93 -7.46 -1.20
CA ALA A 62 -17.34 -6.05 -1.11
C ALA A 62 -16.26 -5.18 -0.45
N TRP A 63 -15.57 -5.74 0.52
CA TRP A 63 -14.50 -5.08 1.24
C TRP A 63 -13.47 -6.09 1.77
N GLY A 64 -12.31 -5.59 2.09
CA GLY A 64 -11.22 -6.36 2.69
C GLY A 64 -10.36 -5.51 3.61
N VAL A 65 -9.33 -6.15 4.15
CA VAL A 65 -8.38 -5.55 5.10
C VAL A 65 -6.99 -5.52 4.48
N MET A 66 -6.27 -4.41 4.70
CA MET A 66 -4.84 -4.32 4.45
C MET A 66 -4.08 -4.16 5.76
N THR A 67 -2.85 -4.65 5.80
CA THR A 67 -1.91 -4.35 6.86
C THR A 67 -0.53 -3.99 6.31
N HIS A 68 0.04 -2.92 6.82
CA HIS A 68 1.42 -2.54 6.58
C HIS A 68 2.32 -3.20 7.64
N TYR A 69 2.65 -4.50 7.45
CA TYR A 69 3.63 -5.18 8.30
C TYR A 69 5.04 -4.90 7.78
N LEU A 70 5.58 -3.74 8.17
CA LEU A 70 6.84 -3.20 7.67
C LEU A 70 7.89 -3.09 8.77
N ALA A 71 9.12 -3.49 8.46
CA ALA A 71 10.22 -3.55 9.43
C ALA A 71 10.48 -2.21 10.13
N ASP A 72 10.59 -1.12 9.36
CA ASP A 72 10.86 0.22 9.89
C ASP A 72 9.67 0.81 10.67
N TRP A 73 8.44 0.49 10.28
CA TRP A 73 7.24 0.94 11.01
C TRP A 73 7.09 0.20 12.33
N GLN A 74 7.24 -1.12 12.31
CA GLN A 74 7.21 -1.92 13.53
C GLN A 74 8.36 -1.55 14.48
N ALA A 75 9.56 -1.30 13.94
CA ALA A 75 10.69 -0.82 14.73
C ALA A 75 10.38 0.50 15.44
N ARG A 76 9.78 1.46 14.73
CA ARG A 76 9.41 2.78 15.28
C ARG A 76 8.37 2.66 16.38
N VAL A 77 7.27 1.94 16.10
CA VAL A 77 6.17 1.79 17.06
C VAL A 77 6.61 1.06 18.32
N ASN A 78 7.45 0.03 18.19
CA ASN A 78 7.87 -0.84 19.28
C ASN A 78 9.25 -0.48 19.86
N LYS A 79 9.89 0.61 19.38
CA LYS A 79 11.23 1.07 19.78
C LYS A 79 12.28 -0.04 19.67
N LEU A 80 12.28 -0.75 18.56
CA LEU A 80 13.22 -1.83 18.27
C LEU A 80 14.36 -1.33 17.41
N GLU A 81 15.56 -1.85 17.63
CA GLU A 81 16.65 -1.73 16.69
C GLU A 81 16.48 -2.79 15.61
N MET A 82 16.35 -2.34 14.34
CA MET A 82 16.07 -3.24 13.23
C MET A 82 17.37 -3.73 12.58
N ASN A 83 17.51 -5.04 12.55
CA ASN A 83 18.51 -5.78 11.79
C ASN A 83 17.89 -7.06 11.23
N VAL A 84 18.65 -7.86 10.50
CA VAL A 84 18.15 -9.07 9.83
C VAL A 84 17.60 -10.09 10.84
N ASP A 85 18.31 -10.30 11.97
CA ASP A 85 17.86 -11.26 12.99
C ASP A 85 16.54 -10.81 13.65
N GLN A 86 16.44 -9.50 13.95
CA GLN A 86 15.22 -8.93 14.52
C GLN A 86 14.05 -9.03 13.53
N TRP A 87 14.30 -8.78 12.23
CA TRP A 87 13.27 -8.94 11.20
C TRP A 87 12.80 -10.39 11.09
N ASN A 88 13.71 -11.35 10.99
CA ASN A 88 13.37 -12.76 10.97
C ASN A 88 12.56 -13.18 12.21
N LYS A 89 13.01 -12.76 13.41
CA LYS A 89 12.27 -13.03 14.65
C LYS A 89 10.85 -12.48 14.63
N MET A 90 10.65 -11.29 14.07
CA MET A 90 9.31 -10.70 13.94
C MET A 90 8.44 -11.47 12.95
N VAL A 91 8.98 -11.79 11.77
CA VAL A 91 8.25 -12.58 10.75
C VAL A 91 7.93 -13.98 11.28
N ASP A 92 8.85 -14.62 11.99
CA ASP A 92 8.63 -15.94 12.61
C ASP A 92 7.56 -15.91 13.70
N GLY A 93 7.46 -14.80 14.44
CA GLY A 93 6.48 -14.59 15.49
C GLY A 93 5.08 -14.20 15.01
N PHE A 94 4.88 -13.98 13.71
CA PHE A 94 3.57 -13.58 13.19
C PHE A 94 2.57 -14.73 13.24
N ASP A 95 1.43 -14.54 13.93
CA ASP A 95 0.34 -15.51 14.05
C ASP A 95 -0.61 -15.44 12.84
N VAL A 96 -0.26 -16.19 11.80
CA VAL A 96 -1.04 -16.26 10.55
C VAL A 96 -2.46 -16.80 10.80
N GLU A 97 -2.59 -17.89 11.57
CA GLU A 97 -3.90 -18.51 11.84
C GLU A 97 -4.80 -17.58 12.66
N GLY A 98 -4.23 -16.89 13.66
CA GLY A 98 -4.96 -15.89 14.43
C GLY A 98 -5.42 -14.71 13.59
N MET A 99 -4.58 -14.20 12.67
CA MET A 99 -4.98 -13.15 11.73
C MET A 99 -6.12 -13.62 10.83
N VAL A 100 -5.98 -14.79 10.20
CA VAL A 100 -6.99 -15.33 9.29
C VAL A 100 -8.32 -15.59 9.99
N LYS A 101 -8.29 -16.06 11.24
CA LYS A 101 -9.49 -16.22 12.07
C LYS A 101 -10.19 -14.87 12.33
N ARG A 102 -9.43 -13.80 12.59
CA ARG A 102 -9.98 -12.45 12.77
C ARG A 102 -10.63 -11.94 11.48
N LEU A 103 -9.97 -12.12 10.33
CA LEU A 103 -10.51 -11.74 9.02
C LEU A 103 -11.83 -12.48 8.70
N GLU A 104 -11.89 -13.78 8.99
CA GLU A 104 -13.11 -14.57 8.86
C GLU A 104 -14.21 -14.07 9.80
N GLN A 105 -13.88 -13.83 11.06
CA GLN A 105 -14.82 -13.35 12.09
C GLN A 105 -15.47 -12.03 11.71
N VAL A 106 -14.72 -11.10 11.14
CA VAL A 106 -15.26 -9.81 10.69
C VAL A 106 -15.92 -9.90 9.30
N GLY A 107 -15.77 -10.99 8.58
CA GLY A 107 -16.36 -11.17 7.25
C GLY A 107 -15.60 -10.46 6.12
N ALA A 108 -14.31 -10.22 6.26
CA ALA A 108 -13.48 -9.65 5.20
C ALA A 108 -13.41 -10.60 3.99
N GLY A 109 -13.61 -10.06 2.78
CA GLY A 109 -13.58 -10.84 1.54
C GLY A 109 -12.17 -11.07 0.99
N HIS A 110 -11.27 -10.13 1.24
CA HIS A 110 -9.86 -10.20 0.83
C HIS A 110 -8.94 -9.64 1.91
N TYR A 111 -7.70 -10.08 1.87
CA TYR A 111 -6.62 -9.58 2.71
C TYR A 111 -5.47 -9.15 1.85
N GLN A 112 -4.97 -7.93 2.06
CA GLN A 112 -3.80 -7.39 1.41
C GLN A 112 -2.69 -7.19 2.43
N ILE A 113 -1.51 -7.75 2.15
CA ILE A 113 -0.35 -7.63 3.04
C ILE A 113 0.83 -7.02 2.27
N SER A 114 1.60 -6.16 2.94
CA SER A 114 2.84 -5.65 2.38
C SER A 114 3.92 -6.73 2.35
N ILE A 115 4.55 -6.94 1.19
CA ILE A 115 5.75 -7.78 1.07
C ILE A 115 6.93 -7.05 1.74
N GLY A 116 7.03 -5.78 1.53
CA GLY A 116 8.03 -4.86 2.07
C GLY A 116 7.88 -3.47 1.50
N GLN A 117 8.77 -2.55 1.88
CA GLN A 117 8.76 -1.16 1.40
C GLN A 117 10.18 -0.55 1.48
N ASN A 118 10.26 0.73 1.81
CA ASN A 118 11.45 1.59 1.72
C ASN A 118 12.68 1.11 2.51
N SER A 119 12.50 0.33 3.58
CA SER A 119 13.60 -0.16 4.42
C SER A 119 14.43 -1.28 3.78
N GLY A 120 13.90 -1.90 2.70
CA GLY A 120 14.55 -3.02 2.01
C GLY A 120 14.42 -4.38 2.70
N TYR A 121 13.66 -4.46 3.79
CA TYR A 121 13.28 -5.73 4.42
C TYR A 121 11.98 -6.25 3.79
N TYR A 122 11.98 -7.54 3.43
CA TYR A 122 10.84 -8.19 2.78
C TYR A 122 10.38 -9.41 3.58
N ALA A 123 9.08 -9.63 3.64
CA ALA A 123 8.43 -10.69 4.42
C ALA A 123 8.40 -12.06 3.69
N ALA A 124 9.22 -12.23 2.67
CA ALA A 124 9.36 -13.48 1.93
C ALA A 124 10.75 -13.57 1.29
N PRO A 125 11.35 -14.77 1.14
CA PRO A 125 12.61 -14.96 0.45
C PRO A 125 12.49 -14.63 -1.05
N ASN A 126 13.59 -14.15 -1.66
CA ASN A 126 13.69 -13.93 -3.09
C ASN A 126 15.12 -14.09 -3.57
N ALA A 127 15.43 -15.20 -4.22
CA ALA A 127 16.79 -15.52 -4.67
C ALA A 127 17.28 -14.59 -5.79
N VAL A 128 16.36 -14.04 -6.59
CA VAL A 128 16.71 -13.07 -7.63
C VAL A 128 17.09 -11.72 -7.01
N TYR A 129 16.37 -11.27 -5.98
CA TYR A 129 16.72 -10.07 -5.23
C TYR A 129 18.09 -10.22 -4.58
N ASP A 130 18.32 -11.32 -3.86
CA ASP A 130 19.59 -11.58 -3.17
C ASP A 130 20.77 -11.62 -4.14
N LYS A 131 20.58 -12.24 -5.31
CA LYS A 131 21.60 -12.28 -6.36
C LYS A 131 21.92 -10.90 -6.94
N ILE A 132 20.90 -10.05 -7.14
CA ILE A 132 21.10 -8.72 -7.73
C ILE A 132 21.68 -7.75 -6.70
N VAL A 133 21.15 -7.75 -5.47
CA VAL A 133 21.52 -6.77 -4.44
C VAL A 133 22.80 -7.15 -3.71
N GLY A 134 23.01 -8.45 -3.46
CA GLY A 134 24.25 -8.97 -2.88
C GLY A 134 24.46 -8.64 -1.40
N ILE A 135 23.42 -8.23 -0.66
CA ILE A 135 23.50 -7.97 0.79
C ILE A 135 23.52 -9.31 1.53
N VAL A 136 24.49 -9.50 2.42
CA VAL A 136 24.64 -10.70 3.26
C VAL A 136 24.79 -10.28 4.72
N PRO A 137 23.97 -10.81 5.64
CA PRO A 137 22.81 -11.69 5.40
C PRO A 137 21.68 -10.97 4.65
N SER A 138 20.85 -11.74 3.94
CA SER A 138 19.71 -11.22 3.19
C SER A 138 18.75 -10.45 4.07
N LYS A 139 18.17 -9.36 3.54
CA LYS A 139 17.05 -8.64 4.17
C LYS A 139 15.67 -9.21 3.82
N CYS A 140 15.62 -10.19 2.92
CA CYS A 140 14.44 -11.03 2.74
C CYS A 140 14.35 -12.00 3.92
N SER A 141 13.16 -12.18 4.51
CA SER A 141 12.99 -13.12 5.61
C SER A 141 13.22 -14.58 5.17
N HIS A 142 13.62 -15.42 6.11
CA HIS A 142 13.76 -16.86 5.84
C HIS A 142 12.39 -17.53 5.68
N ARG A 143 11.41 -17.11 6.50
CA ARG A 143 10.03 -17.52 6.43
C ARG A 143 9.34 -16.79 5.28
N ASP A 144 8.57 -17.51 4.48
CA ASP A 144 7.67 -16.93 3.47
C ASP A 144 6.30 -16.65 4.11
N LEU A 145 6.17 -15.47 4.70
CA LEU A 145 4.91 -15.07 5.37
C LEU A 145 3.74 -15.00 4.39
N ILE A 146 4.00 -14.66 3.13
CA ILE A 146 2.95 -14.58 2.09
C ILE A 146 2.44 -15.97 1.75
N ALA A 147 3.33 -16.94 1.55
CA ALA A 147 2.96 -18.33 1.28
C ALA A 147 2.18 -18.94 2.45
N ASP A 148 2.53 -18.61 3.69
CA ASP A 148 1.85 -19.13 4.89
C ASP A 148 0.38 -18.71 4.96
N PHE A 149 0.02 -17.54 4.42
CA PHE A 149 -1.36 -17.08 4.35
C PHE A 149 -2.21 -17.85 3.32
N ALA A 150 -1.59 -18.39 2.28
CA ALA A 150 -2.30 -18.95 1.14
C ALA A 150 -3.33 -20.03 1.50
N GLY A 151 -2.89 -21.05 2.21
CA GLY A 151 -3.75 -22.19 2.61
C GLY A 151 -4.88 -21.78 3.57
N PRO A 152 -4.57 -21.13 4.69
CA PRO A 152 -5.57 -20.68 5.65
C PRO A 152 -6.63 -19.73 5.06
N LEU A 153 -6.24 -18.75 4.23
CA LEU A 153 -7.18 -17.83 3.57
C LEU A 153 -8.05 -18.56 2.54
N SER A 154 -7.44 -19.41 1.71
CA SER A 154 -8.15 -20.18 0.68
C SER A 154 -9.24 -21.06 1.28
N LYS A 155 -8.96 -21.76 2.38
CA LYS A 155 -9.95 -22.59 3.11
C LYS A 155 -11.17 -21.80 3.58
N ARG A 156 -11.02 -20.50 3.79
CA ARG A 156 -12.08 -19.60 4.24
C ARG A 156 -12.67 -18.75 3.10
N GLY A 157 -12.24 -19.00 1.87
CA GLY A 157 -12.68 -18.27 0.68
C GLY A 157 -12.31 -16.76 0.72
N ILE A 158 -11.24 -16.40 1.43
CA ILE A 158 -10.70 -15.05 1.49
C ILE A 158 -9.59 -14.92 0.43
N LYS A 159 -9.64 -13.90 -0.41
CA LYS A 159 -8.62 -13.65 -1.44
C LYS A 159 -7.37 -13.07 -0.83
N LEU A 160 -6.19 -13.58 -1.21
CA LEU A 160 -4.90 -12.97 -0.84
C LEU A 160 -4.46 -11.97 -1.90
N MET A 161 -4.12 -10.76 -1.46
CA MET A 161 -3.52 -9.71 -2.28
C MET A 161 -2.19 -9.27 -1.65
N VAL A 162 -1.29 -8.75 -2.46
CA VAL A 162 0.01 -8.26 -1.99
C VAL A 162 0.26 -6.83 -2.44
N TYR A 163 0.89 -6.07 -1.55
CA TYR A 163 1.39 -4.72 -1.79
C TYR A 163 2.91 -4.75 -1.97
N LEU A 164 3.40 -4.04 -2.96
CA LEU A 164 4.82 -3.81 -3.17
C LEU A 164 5.05 -2.44 -3.83
N PRO A 165 6.07 -1.66 -3.44
CA PRO A 165 6.45 -0.48 -4.19
C PRO A 165 6.89 -0.81 -5.62
N SER A 166 6.57 0.08 -6.55
CA SER A 166 7.05 0.02 -7.93
C SER A 166 8.49 0.52 -8.08
N GLY A 167 9.02 1.18 -7.03
CA GLY A 167 10.39 1.68 -6.93
C GLY A 167 11.28 0.83 -6.01
N ALA A 168 12.57 1.10 -6.01
CA ALA A 168 13.54 0.47 -5.10
C ALA A 168 13.31 0.91 -3.65
N PRO A 169 13.84 0.15 -2.65
CA PRO A 169 13.73 0.50 -1.25
C PRO A 169 14.57 1.74 -0.92
N GLY A 170 13.94 2.92 -0.96
CA GLY A 170 14.60 4.23 -0.93
C GLY A 170 15.50 4.51 0.27
N GLN A 171 15.33 3.82 1.39
CA GLN A 171 16.17 3.91 2.58
C GLN A 171 17.37 2.95 2.55
N ASP A 172 17.40 2.00 1.62
CA ASP A 172 18.52 1.06 1.42
C ASP A 172 19.37 1.50 0.24
N HIS A 173 20.38 2.33 0.52
CA HIS A 173 21.26 2.87 -0.51
C HIS A 173 22.05 1.78 -1.26
N THR A 174 22.39 0.67 -0.60
CA THR A 174 23.08 -0.46 -1.23
C THR A 174 22.16 -1.13 -2.25
N ALA A 175 20.91 -1.40 -1.86
CA ALA A 175 19.93 -1.96 -2.77
C ALA A 175 19.59 -0.99 -3.91
N CYS A 176 19.41 0.31 -3.63
CA CYS A 176 19.19 1.31 -4.66
C CYS A 176 20.31 1.34 -5.70
N ALA A 177 21.57 1.30 -5.27
CA ALA A 177 22.72 1.29 -6.16
C ALA A 177 22.78 0.02 -7.01
N ALA A 178 22.63 -1.16 -6.38
CA ALA A 178 22.66 -2.45 -7.07
C ALA A 178 21.52 -2.60 -8.09
N LEU A 179 20.33 -2.06 -7.74
CA LEU A 179 19.16 -2.02 -8.61
C LEU A 179 19.23 -0.92 -9.69
N GLU A 180 20.20 -0.02 -9.64
CA GLU A 180 20.33 1.15 -10.54
C GLU A 180 19.12 2.10 -10.45
N TRP A 181 18.61 2.31 -9.23
CA TRP A 181 17.46 3.19 -8.99
C TRP A 181 17.85 4.66 -8.94
N LEU A 182 17.14 5.48 -9.70
CA LEU A 182 17.18 6.93 -9.63
C LEU A 182 15.83 7.46 -9.12
N ASN A 183 15.83 8.13 -7.97
CA ASN A 183 14.61 8.72 -7.42
C ASN A 183 14.22 9.97 -8.21
N GLY A 184 12.99 10.00 -8.74
CA GLY A 184 12.45 11.12 -9.50
C GLY A 184 11.94 10.73 -10.89
N PRO A 185 11.70 11.71 -11.77
CA PRO A 185 11.08 11.51 -13.07
C PRO A 185 12.05 10.96 -14.13
N TYR A 186 12.77 9.91 -13.78
CA TYR A 186 13.73 9.23 -14.66
C TYR A 186 13.09 8.00 -15.32
N ALA A 187 13.60 7.61 -16.47
CA ALA A 187 13.11 6.45 -17.20
C ALA A 187 13.38 5.10 -16.48
N ASN A 188 14.40 5.03 -15.62
CA ASN A 188 14.73 3.88 -14.77
C ASN A 188 14.66 2.50 -15.45
N ARG A 189 15.02 2.43 -16.76
CA ARG A 189 14.79 1.21 -17.56
C ARG A 189 15.57 -0.01 -17.06
N ASN A 190 16.81 0.17 -16.59
CA ASN A 190 17.60 -0.93 -16.03
C ASN A 190 17.03 -1.39 -14.69
N PHE A 191 16.68 -0.43 -13.83
CA PHE A 191 15.97 -0.73 -12.58
C PHE A 191 14.71 -1.54 -12.85
N GLN A 192 13.82 -1.05 -13.72
CA GLN A 192 12.54 -1.71 -13.97
C GLN A 192 12.73 -3.15 -14.48
N ARG A 193 13.71 -3.42 -15.37
CA ARG A 193 14.02 -4.79 -15.82
C ARG A 193 14.46 -5.70 -14.67
N LYS A 194 15.27 -5.19 -13.73
CA LYS A 194 15.69 -5.95 -12.54
C LYS A 194 14.50 -6.17 -11.60
N TRP A 195 13.69 -5.14 -11.40
CA TRP A 195 12.52 -5.19 -10.52
C TRP A 195 11.45 -6.15 -11.04
N GLU A 196 11.18 -6.15 -12.33
CA GLU A 196 10.30 -7.11 -12.98
C GLU A 196 10.77 -8.57 -12.81
N GLN A 197 12.09 -8.83 -12.80
CA GLN A 197 12.62 -10.18 -12.52
C GLN A 197 12.36 -10.59 -11.07
N ILE A 198 12.51 -9.68 -10.11
CA ILE A 198 12.24 -9.90 -8.69
C ILE A 198 10.76 -10.15 -8.46
N VAL A 199 9.89 -9.35 -9.05
CA VAL A 199 8.43 -9.51 -8.98
C VAL A 199 8.00 -10.84 -9.60
N ALA A 200 8.55 -11.19 -10.75
CA ALA A 200 8.24 -12.44 -11.43
C ALA A 200 8.67 -13.69 -10.63
N GLU A 201 9.76 -13.58 -9.84
CA GLU A 201 10.19 -14.66 -8.94
C GLU A 201 9.16 -14.88 -7.84
N TRP A 202 8.76 -13.84 -7.10
CA TRP A 202 7.69 -13.97 -6.10
C TRP A 202 6.38 -14.44 -6.72
N SER A 203 6.01 -13.93 -7.90
CA SER A 203 4.81 -14.34 -8.60
C SER A 203 4.80 -15.84 -8.89
N ARG A 204 5.91 -16.40 -9.38
CA ARG A 204 6.04 -17.85 -9.62
C ARG A 204 6.03 -18.67 -8.34
N GLN A 205 6.68 -18.17 -7.28
CA GLN A 205 6.76 -18.79 -5.96
C GLN A 205 5.38 -18.97 -5.36
N TRP A 206 4.49 -17.98 -5.47
CA TRP A 206 3.15 -18.02 -4.89
C TRP A 206 2.08 -18.53 -5.84
N GLY A 207 2.30 -18.47 -7.13
CA GLY A 207 1.40 -18.97 -8.16
C GLY A 207 -0.03 -18.49 -7.99
N SER A 208 -1.00 -19.40 -8.09
CA SER A 208 -2.43 -19.09 -7.99
C SER A 208 -2.90 -18.66 -6.59
N ASN A 209 -2.04 -18.71 -5.58
CA ASN A 209 -2.38 -18.31 -4.22
C ASN A 209 -2.54 -16.78 -4.08
N VAL A 210 -1.84 -15.99 -4.90
CA VAL A 210 -1.98 -14.52 -4.93
C VAL A 210 -2.98 -14.12 -6.00
N SER A 211 -4.10 -13.56 -5.56
CA SER A 211 -5.21 -13.13 -6.43
C SER A 211 -5.04 -11.72 -6.98
N GLY A 212 -4.20 -10.89 -6.35
CA GLY A 212 -4.00 -9.51 -6.80
C GLY A 212 -2.72 -8.87 -6.30
N TRP A 213 -2.21 -7.92 -7.09
CA TRP A 213 -1.05 -7.09 -6.82
C TRP A 213 -1.44 -5.62 -6.79
N TRP A 214 -0.95 -4.89 -5.82
CA TRP A 214 -1.09 -3.46 -5.71
C TRP A 214 0.30 -2.81 -5.65
N PHE A 215 0.69 -2.13 -6.74
CA PHE A 215 2.00 -1.51 -6.86
C PHE A 215 1.93 -0.04 -6.49
N ASP A 216 2.67 0.32 -5.44
CA ASP A 216 2.75 1.69 -4.97
C ASP A 216 3.80 2.52 -5.72
N GLY A 217 3.61 3.84 -5.75
CA GLY A 217 4.67 4.76 -6.18
C GLY A 217 4.81 4.92 -7.69
N CYS A 218 3.79 4.66 -8.50
CA CYS A 218 3.80 4.91 -9.94
C CYS A 218 3.63 6.40 -10.30
N TYR A 219 4.24 7.30 -9.51
CA TYR A 219 4.05 8.76 -9.59
C TYR A 219 4.57 9.38 -10.88
N PHE A 220 5.57 8.78 -11.51
CA PHE A 220 6.21 9.27 -12.72
C PHE A 220 5.85 8.40 -13.94
N ALA A 221 4.57 8.09 -14.10
CA ALA A 221 4.08 7.17 -15.11
C ALA A 221 4.58 7.50 -16.55
N ASN A 222 4.57 8.79 -16.94
CA ASN A 222 5.00 9.21 -18.27
C ASN A 222 6.50 8.97 -18.51
N SER A 223 7.33 9.25 -17.52
CA SER A 223 8.79 9.11 -17.65
C SER A 223 9.24 7.66 -17.57
N MET A 224 8.59 6.84 -16.73
CA MET A 224 9.08 5.51 -16.39
C MET A 224 8.31 4.38 -17.07
N TYR A 225 6.96 4.42 -17.06
CA TYR A 225 6.17 3.22 -17.38
C TYR A 225 5.45 3.26 -18.73
N ARG A 226 5.31 4.44 -19.36
CA ARG A 226 4.56 4.60 -20.62
C ARG A 226 5.44 4.53 -21.88
N ALA A 227 6.62 3.88 -21.79
CA ALA A 227 7.44 3.66 -22.96
C ALA A 227 6.73 2.71 -23.96
N PRO A 228 6.89 2.91 -25.28
CA PRO A 228 6.23 2.08 -26.30
C PRO A 228 6.75 0.64 -26.34
N GLY A 229 7.93 0.38 -25.76
CA GLY A 229 8.53 -0.95 -25.67
C GLY A 229 8.96 -1.27 -24.23
N SER A 230 9.06 -2.59 -23.90
CA SER A 230 9.49 -3.08 -22.58
C SER A 230 10.87 -2.52 -22.18
N PRO A 231 11.06 -2.15 -20.90
CA PRO A 231 10.10 -2.27 -19.81
C PRO A 231 9.06 -1.15 -19.83
N ASN A 232 7.82 -1.45 -19.46
CA ASN A 232 6.68 -0.53 -19.39
C ASN A 232 5.58 -1.13 -18.46
N PHE A 233 4.38 -0.53 -18.42
CA PHE A 233 3.27 -1.09 -17.63
C PHE A 233 2.89 -2.51 -18.06
N ALA A 234 2.85 -2.80 -19.36
CA ALA A 234 2.51 -4.13 -19.85
C ALA A 234 3.51 -5.20 -19.39
N SER A 235 4.83 -4.94 -19.47
CA SER A 235 5.85 -5.87 -18.99
C SER A 235 5.84 -6.01 -17.47
N PHE A 236 5.55 -4.93 -16.74
CA PHE A 236 5.43 -4.97 -15.28
C PHE A 236 4.21 -5.82 -14.85
N ALA A 237 3.05 -5.62 -15.48
CA ALA A 237 1.87 -6.46 -15.26
C ALA A 237 2.13 -7.93 -15.63
N ALA A 238 2.88 -8.19 -16.70
CA ALA A 238 3.29 -9.54 -17.09
C ALA A 238 4.20 -10.20 -16.03
N ALA A 239 5.11 -9.44 -15.43
CA ALA A 239 5.95 -9.93 -14.33
C ALA A 239 5.10 -10.33 -13.11
N ALA A 240 4.15 -9.50 -12.71
CA ALA A 240 3.20 -9.80 -11.63
C ALA A 240 2.33 -11.04 -11.90
N ARG A 241 2.08 -11.35 -13.17
CA ARG A 241 1.28 -12.51 -13.62
C ARG A 241 2.10 -13.72 -14.01
N ALA A 242 3.42 -13.71 -13.83
CA ALA A 242 4.30 -14.78 -14.27
C ALA A 242 3.98 -16.16 -13.65
N GLY A 243 3.47 -16.20 -12.43
CA GLY A 243 3.03 -17.42 -11.73
C GLY A 243 1.51 -17.62 -11.74
N ASN A 244 0.73 -16.56 -12.01
CA ASN A 244 -0.72 -16.63 -12.06
C ASN A 244 -1.27 -15.66 -13.13
N PRO A 245 -1.60 -16.13 -14.33
CA PRO A 245 -2.12 -15.28 -15.40
C PRO A 245 -3.48 -14.64 -15.05
N ASN A 246 -4.17 -15.14 -14.03
CA ASN A 246 -5.44 -14.62 -13.54
C ASN A 246 -5.30 -13.63 -12.37
N SER A 247 -4.08 -13.35 -11.93
CA SER A 247 -3.85 -12.36 -10.88
C SER A 247 -4.17 -10.95 -11.38
N SER A 248 -4.98 -10.22 -10.61
CA SER A 248 -5.31 -8.82 -10.92
C SER A 248 -4.17 -7.88 -10.50
N VAL A 249 -3.99 -6.79 -11.24
CA VAL A 249 -2.91 -5.83 -11.01
C VAL A 249 -3.47 -4.41 -10.98
N ALA A 250 -3.00 -3.60 -10.03
CA ALA A 250 -3.22 -2.16 -9.99
C ALA A 250 -1.91 -1.40 -9.80
N PHE A 251 -1.85 -0.20 -10.39
CA PHE A 251 -0.70 0.70 -10.31
C PHE A 251 -1.11 2.02 -9.66
N ASN A 252 -0.50 2.37 -8.54
CA ASN A 252 -0.88 3.53 -7.75
C ASN A 252 -0.18 4.81 -8.21
N PRO A 253 -0.92 5.80 -8.73
CA PRO A 253 -0.38 7.11 -9.05
C PRO A 253 -0.26 8.06 -7.84
N GLY A 254 -0.59 7.59 -6.63
CA GLY A 254 -0.74 8.38 -5.42
C GLY A 254 -2.19 8.75 -5.14
N VAL A 255 -2.39 9.59 -4.12
CA VAL A 255 -3.73 10.07 -3.72
C VAL A 255 -4.36 10.91 -4.83
N ILE A 256 -5.44 10.41 -5.41
CA ILE A 256 -6.24 11.12 -6.41
C ILE A 256 -7.72 10.92 -6.05
N TYR A 257 -8.38 11.96 -5.51
CA TYR A 257 -9.77 11.87 -5.04
C TYR A 257 -10.79 11.53 -6.12
N ARG A 258 -10.51 11.93 -7.35
CA ARG A 258 -11.20 11.39 -8.50
C ARG A 258 -10.54 10.07 -8.87
N LEU A 259 -11.20 8.95 -8.56
CA LEU A 259 -10.69 7.64 -8.95
C LEU A 259 -10.41 7.59 -10.46
N ILE A 260 -9.24 7.10 -10.84
CA ILE A 260 -8.80 7.01 -12.24
C ILE A 260 -8.07 5.70 -12.51
N SER A 261 -8.17 5.19 -13.72
CA SER A 261 -7.23 4.22 -14.28
C SER A 261 -6.07 4.97 -14.93
N ILE A 262 -4.84 4.49 -14.75
CA ILE A 262 -3.65 5.15 -15.32
C ILE A 262 -3.04 4.41 -16.51
N THR A 263 -3.47 3.18 -16.76
CA THR A 263 -3.01 2.35 -17.87
C THR A 263 -4.04 1.28 -18.24
N PRO A 264 -4.16 0.88 -19.53
CA PRO A 264 -4.98 -0.25 -19.92
C PRO A 264 -4.44 -1.61 -19.44
N ASP A 265 -3.23 -1.66 -18.87
CA ASP A 265 -2.60 -2.89 -18.39
C ASP A 265 -2.99 -3.25 -16.95
N GLU A 266 -3.68 -2.34 -16.21
CA GLU A 266 -4.24 -2.62 -14.90
C GLU A 266 -5.64 -3.23 -14.99
N ASP A 267 -6.01 -4.04 -14.00
CA ASP A 267 -7.31 -4.73 -13.92
C ASP A 267 -8.29 -4.03 -12.99
N TYR A 268 -7.78 -3.30 -12.00
CA TYR A 268 -8.56 -2.52 -11.05
C TYR A 268 -7.83 -1.23 -10.69
N ILE A 269 -8.60 -0.22 -10.30
CA ILE A 269 -8.09 1.09 -9.91
C ILE A 269 -7.37 0.94 -8.57
N ALA A 270 -6.15 1.45 -8.43
CA ALA A 270 -5.43 1.42 -7.16
C ALA A 270 -6.18 2.18 -6.06
N GLY A 271 -6.74 3.34 -6.38
CA GLY A 271 -7.73 4.06 -5.56
C GLY A 271 -7.22 4.50 -4.20
N GLU A 272 -5.94 4.87 -4.08
CA GLU A 272 -5.40 5.42 -2.84
C GLU A 272 -6.09 6.73 -2.48
N ILE A 273 -6.77 6.76 -1.34
CA ILE A 273 -7.51 7.91 -0.84
C ILE A 273 -7.23 8.08 0.66
N ASP A 274 -6.70 9.23 1.04
CA ASP A 274 -6.48 9.58 2.45
C ASP A 274 -7.73 10.24 3.09
N HIS A 275 -8.62 10.83 2.29
CA HIS A 275 -9.91 11.42 2.69
C HIS A 275 -11.06 10.77 1.91
N PRO A 276 -11.62 9.62 2.39
CA PRO A 276 -12.64 8.86 1.66
C PRO A 276 -13.96 9.63 1.44
N ASP A 277 -14.25 10.64 2.24
CA ASP A 277 -15.36 11.58 2.02
C ASP A 277 -15.23 12.31 0.66
N GLN A 278 -14.01 12.61 0.22
CA GLN A 278 -13.70 13.31 -1.03
C GLN A 278 -13.62 12.36 -2.24
N ALA A 279 -13.57 11.04 -2.02
CA ALA A 279 -13.53 10.08 -3.11
C ALA A 279 -14.69 10.31 -4.08
N SER A 280 -14.39 10.39 -5.37
CA SER A 280 -15.41 10.56 -6.40
C SER A 280 -15.27 9.54 -7.53
N VAL A 281 -16.41 8.92 -7.85
CA VAL A 281 -16.56 8.03 -9.00
C VAL A 281 -17.37 8.81 -10.04
N HIS A 282 -16.84 8.96 -11.25
CA HIS A 282 -17.56 9.63 -12.33
C HIS A 282 -17.52 8.73 -13.56
N ARG A 283 -18.65 8.70 -14.28
CA ARG A 283 -18.89 7.79 -15.40
C ARG A 283 -18.69 6.30 -15.03
N GLY A 284 -18.79 5.97 -13.71
CA GLY A 284 -18.77 4.60 -13.26
C GLY A 284 -20.13 3.97 -13.36
N HIS A 285 -20.21 2.77 -13.94
CA HIS A 285 -21.40 1.91 -13.95
C HIS A 285 -20.95 0.46 -13.96
N ASP A 286 -21.79 -0.41 -13.45
CA ASP A 286 -21.57 -1.86 -13.45
C ASP A 286 -20.21 -2.29 -12.85
N GLY A 287 -19.74 -1.57 -11.81
CA GLY A 287 -18.47 -1.85 -11.14
C GLY A 287 -17.24 -1.37 -11.88
N LEU A 288 -17.38 -0.77 -13.06
CA LEU A 288 -16.28 -0.34 -13.91
C LEU A 288 -16.26 1.18 -14.07
N MET A 289 -15.07 1.75 -14.19
CA MET A 289 -14.82 3.10 -14.65
C MET A 289 -13.75 3.06 -15.73
N ASP A 290 -14.10 3.60 -16.91
CA ASP A 290 -13.26 3.55 -18.11
C ASP A 290 -12.80 2.10 -18.46
N GLY A 291 -13.66 1.10 -18.18
CA GLY A 291 -13.39 -0.32 -18.40
C GLY A 291 -12.54 -1.01 -17.31
N THR A 292 -12.14 -0.30 -16.26
CA THR A 292 -11.33 -0.82 -15.15
C THR A 292 -12.18 -0.97 -13.89
N GLN A 293 -12.00 -2.07 -13.15
CA GLN A 293 -12.75 -2.35 -11.92
C GLN A 293 -12.55 -1.23 -10.89
N ILE A 294 -13.66 -0.70 -10.36
CA ILE A 294 -13.65 0.32 -9.30
C ILE A 294 -13.14 -0.30 -8.01
N HIS A 295 -12.18 0.36 -7.40
CA HIS A 295 -11.65 0.00 -6.09
C HIS A 295 -11.18 1.27 -5.36
N MET A 296 -11.26 1.24 -4.02
CA MET A 296 -10.72 2.27 -3.14
C MET A 296 -9.86 1.61 -2.05
N LEU A 297 -8.69 2.16 -1.81
CA LEU A 297 -7.85 1.85 -0.67
C LEU A 297 -7.73 3.08 0.23
N SER A 298 -8.08 2.94 1.51
CA SER A 298 -7.88 3.97 2.54
C SER A 298 -7.52 3.34 3.87
N PHE A 299 -7.27 4.15 4.90
CA PHE A 299 -6.83 3.68 6.20
C PHE A 299 -7.77 4.10 7.32
N LEU A 300 -7.92 3.24 8.32
CA LEU A 300 -8.74 3.50 9.52
C LEU A 300 -7.95 4.14 10.65
N GLY A 301 -6.62 3.98 10.69
CA GLY A 301 -5.75 4.57 11.70
C GLY A 301 -5.57 6.08 11.56
N THR A 302 -4.82 6.70 12.44
CA THR A 302 -4.45 8.12 12.34
C THR A 302 -3.61 8.39 11.09
N THR A 303 -2.85 7.40 10.65
CA THR A 303 -2.13 7.35 9.37
C THR A 303 -2.06 5.90 8.89
N TRP A 304 -1.50 5.66 7.71
CA TRP A 304 -1.28 4.32 7.15
C TRP A 304 -0.63 3.40 8.18
N GLY A 305 -1.25 2.24 8.43
CA GLY A 305 -0.76 1.18 9.32
C GLY A 305 -0.50 1.56 10.77
N MET A 306 -0.90 2.74 11.24
CA MET A 306 -0.58 3.22 12.58
C MET A 306 -1.68 4.07 13.22
N GLY A 307 -1.62 4.19 14.56
CA GLY A 307 -2.44 5.08 15.37
C GLY A 307 -3.74 4.45 15.85
N THR A 308 -4.72 5.29 16.11
CA THR A 308 -6.05 4.94 16.61
C THR A 308 -7.11 5.22 15.54
N PRO A 309 -8.33 4.66 15.64
CA PRO A 309 -9.39 4.93 14.70
C PRO A 309 -9.66 6.44 14.54
N ARG A 310 -9.67 6.91 13.29
CA ARG A 310 -9.89 8.32 12.96
C ARG A 310 -11.31 8.64 12.48
N PHE A 311 -12.08 7.60 12.17
CA PHE A 311 -13.47 7.71 11.74
C PHE A 311 -14.39 7.01 12.72
N THR A 312 -15.63 7.45 12.78
CA THR A 312 -16.70 6.70 13.42
C THR A 312 -17.05 5.46 12.59
N THR A 313 -17.65 4.47 13.21
CA THR A 313 -18.11 3.25 12.52
C THR A 313 -19.10 3.56 11.39
N ASP A 314 -20.01 4.51 11.61
CA ASP A 314 -21.02 4.90 10.61
C ASP A 314 -20.38 5.56 9.40
N GLU A 315 -19.32 6.37 9.58
CA GLU A 315 -18.55 6.95 8.48
C GLU A 315 -17.86 5.87 7.65
N VAL A 316 -17.21 4.88 8.28
CA VAL A 316 -16.57 3.75 7.58
C VAL A 316 -17.59 2.97 6.74
N ILE A 317 -18.78 2.71 7.29
CA ILE A 317 -19.88 2.06 6.57
C ILE A 317 -20.34 2.92 5.39
N ALA A 318 -20.53 4.23 5.60
CA ALA A 318 -20.98 5.16 4.56
C ALA A 318 -19.97 5.26 3.41
N PHE A 319 -18.69 5.37 3.71
CA PHE A 319 -17.63 5.42 2.69
C PHE A 319 -17.55 4.11 1.88
N THR A 320 -17.69 2.97 2.55
CA THR A 320 -17.72 1.66 1.88
C THR A 320 -18.95 1.56 0.98
N ARG A 321 -20.12 1.97 1.46
CA ARG A 321 -21.38 1.94 0.69
C ARG A 321 -21.29 2.80 -0.55
N LYS A 322 -20.73 4.01 -0.45
CA LYS A 322 -20.51 4.92 -1.57
C LYS A 322 -19.79 4.25 -2.75
N ILE A 323 -18.77 3.45 -2.49
CA ILE A 323 -18.02 2.73 -3.52
C ILE A 323 -18.81 1.49 -4.00
N ARG A 324 -19.47 0.78 -3.08
CA ARG A 324 -20.28 -0.39 -3.40
C ARG A 324 -21.49 -0.07 -4.27
N ASP A 325 -22.09 1.09 -4.10
CA ASP A 325 -23.25 1.55 -4.91
C ASP A 325 -22.86 1.71 -6.40
N TYR A 326 -21.57 1.87 -6.70
CA TYR A 326 -21.01 1.81 -8.06
C TYR A 326 -20.51 0.41 -8.47
N GLY A 327 -20.71 -0.63 -7.64
CA GLY A 327 -20.22 -1.99 -7.90
C GLY A 327 -18.71 -2.16 -7.63
N GLY A 328 -18.08 -1.20 -6.94
CA GLY A 328 -16.67 -1.25 -6.57
C GLY A 328 -16.39 -2.11 -5.33
N SER A 329 -15.12 -2.26 -4.96
CA SER A 329 -14.65 -2.89 -3.73
C SER A 329 -13.81 -1.92 -2.91
N VAL A 330 -13.71 -2.14 -1.59
CA VAL A 330 -12.93 -1.28 -0.69
C VAL A 330 -11.94 -2.10 0.11
N THR A 331 -10.70 -1.63 0.19
CA THR A 331 -9.70 -2.17 1.11
C THR A 331 -9.42 -1.16 2.21
N TRP A 332 -9.53 -1.59 3.47
CA TRP A 332 -9.23 -0.76 4.63
C TRP A 332 -7.91 -1.19 5.27
N ASP A 333 -6.93 -0.27 5.27
CA ASP A 333 -5.67 -0.48 5.97
C ASP A 333 -5.87 -0.25 7.47
N VAL A 334 -5.38 -1.18 8.28
CA VAL A 334 -5.44 -1.13 9.74
C VAL A 334 -4.07 -1.39 10.35
N PRO A 335 -3.78 -0.77 11.51
CA PRO A 335 -2.60 -1.11 12.28
C PRO A 335 -2.58 -2.57 12.69
N VAL A 336 -1.38 -3.17 12.63
CA VAL A 336 -1.12 -4.53 13.06
C VAL A 336 0.02 -4.55 14.07
N LEU A 337 -0.13 -5.34 15.13
CA LEU A 337 0.89 -5.54 16.16
C LEU A 337 1.98 -6.52 15.67
N LEU A 338 3.06 -6.66 16.43
CA LEU A 338 4.19 -7.52 16.09
C LEU A 338 3.82 -8.98 15.80
N ASP A 339 2.83 -9.49 16.52
CA ASP A 339 2.32 -10.86 16.40
C ASP A 339 1.21 -11.03 15.34
N GLY A 340 0.89 -10.00 14.59
CA GLY A 340 -0.21 -10.02 13.63
C GLY A 340 -1.58 -9.70 14.23
N THR A 341 -1.67 -9.30 15.49
CA THR A 341 -2.94 -8.95 16.12
C THR A 341 -3.43 -7.57 15.63
N ILE A 342 -4.73 -7.46 15.34
CA ILE A 342 -5.44 -6.19 15.15
C ILE A 342 -6.09 -5.82 16.48
N SER A 343 -5.90 -4.58 16.95
CA SER A 343 -6.43 -4.14 18.25
C SER A 343 -7.96 -4.01 18.26
N ASP A 344 -8.57 -4.17 19.44
CA ASP A 344 -10.02 -4.20 19.62
C ASP A 344 -10.77 -3.03 19.00
N PRO A 345 -10.35 -1.76 19.09
CA PRO A 345 -11.08 -0.66 18.50
C PRO A 345 -11.24 -0.78 16.96
N PHE A 346 -10.23 -1.34 16.26
CA PHE A 346 -10.34 -1.62 14.84
C PHE A 346 -11.18 -2.86 14.57
N MET A 347 -11.06 -3.90 15.41
CA MET A 347 -11.89 -5.10 15.31
C MET A 347 -13.37 -4.78 15.50
N GLU A 348 -13.74 -3.83 16.35
CA GLU A 348 -15.11 -3.33 16.54
C GLU A 348 -15.63 -2.68 15.25
N GLN A 349 -14.86 -1.77 14.64
CA GLN A 349 -15.21 -1.13 13.36
C GLN A 349 -15.36 -2.16 12.23
N LEU A 350 -14.39 -3.08 12.10
CA LEU A 350 -14.42 -4.12 11.08
C LEU A 350 -15.60 -5.10 11.28
N THR A 351 -15.93 -5.41 12.53
CA THR A 351 -17.10 -6.27 12.86
C THR A 351 -18.41 -5.58 12.43
N ALA A 352 -18.53 -4.28 12.69
CA ALA A 352 -19.72 -3.53 12.27
C ALA A 352 -19.80 -3.41 10.74
N LEU A 353 -18.65 -3.23 10.08
CA LEU A 353 -18.56 -3.22 8.63
C LEU A 353 -19.01 -4.56 8.03
N GLY A 354 -18.57 -5.69 8.60
CA GLY A 354 -19.00 -7.02 8.18
C GLY A 354 -20.49 -7.29 8.38
N LYS A 355 -21.11 -6.71 9.42
CA LYS A 355 -22.56 -6.77 9.60
C LYS A 355 -23.30 -5.93 8.56
N ALA A 356 -22.75 -4.79 8.15
CA ALA A 356 -23.34 -3.92 7.12
C ALA A 356 -23.19 -4.50 5.70
N PHE A 357 -22.14 -5.29 5.46
CA PHE A 357 -21.83 -5.93 4.17
C PHE A 357 -21.52 -7.43 4.40
N PRO A 358 -22.53 -8.24 4.73
CA PRO A 358 -22.32 -9.64 5.07
C PRO A 358 -21.83 -10.42 3.84
N ARG A 359 -20.88 -11.32 4.07
CA ARG A 359 -20.49 -12.35 3.08
C ARG A 359 -21.60 -13.39 2.99
N THR A 360 -22.61 -13.13 2.18
CA THR A 360 -23.62 -14.14 1.88
C THR A 360 -22.97 -15.30 1.11
N ALA A 361 -23.19 -16.54 1.54
CA ALA A 361 -22.86 -17.69 0.72
C ALA A 361 -23.65 -17.61 -0.60
N ALA A 362 -22.97 -17.89 -1.70
CA ALA A 362 -23.61 -17.97 -3.01
C ALA A 362 -24.55 -19.17 -3.06
#